data_3915a0836440704cfe630b5c1fce88ba
#
_entry.id   3915a0836440704cfe630b5c1fce88ba
#
_cell.length_a   1.000
_cell.length_b   1.000
_cell.length_c   1.000
_cell.angle_alpha   90.00
_cell.angle_beta   90.00
_cell.angle_gamma   90.00
#
_symmetry.space_group_name_H-M   'P 1'
#
loop_
_entity.id
_entity.type
_entity.pdbx_description
1 polymer ?
#
loop_
_entity_poly.entity_id
_entity_poly.type
_entity_poly.pdbx_seq_one_letter_code
_entity_poly.pdbx_strand_id
1 'polypeptide(L)'
;MTVNGAAANRGPLFCVSRRVYVEIYSMKIATWNVNSINVRMPQLMAWLAEAEPDILCVQETKTVDDGFPLLELQSAGYEVAFTGEKSYNGVAIISKYPISDVQRNFPDDEADAPKRMIAATVNGIRIVNTYVPNGSALGSDKFEFKLNWVQRLRRYFDETCDATSDVLLCGDFNVGMEAEDVWNPVAYEGKLHFTKAERAAMHYVKQFGFIDLFREKNGNVQDFSWWDYRAGAWQKNQGLRIDHIWTTPSLTARCTRCWIDKSTRFLTLPSDHAPVIAVFAQ
;
A
#
# COMPACT_ATOMS: atom_id res chain seq x y z
N MET A 1 40.99 -79.82 -6.34
CA MET A 1 40.72 -79.02 -5.13
C MET A 1 40.30 -77.63 -5.57
N THR A 2 39.04 -77.39 -5.49
CA THR A 2 38.35 -76.18 -5.97
C THR A 2 38.33 -75.14 -4.88
N VAL A 3 38.70 -73.90 -5.20
CA VAL A 3 38.55 -72.73 -4.32
C VAL A 3 37.52 -71.79 -4.95
N ASN A 4 36.40 -71.63 -4.26
CA ASN A 4 35.32 -70.72 -4.60
C ASN A 4 35.71 -69.28 -4.33
N GLY A 5 35.62 -68.42 -5.36
CA GLY A 5 35.70 -66.97 -5.25
C GLY A 5 34.31 -66.39 -5.01
N ALA A 6 34.11 -65.71 -3.85
CA ALA A 6 32.90 -65.01 -3.52
C ALA A 6 32.85 -63.67 -4.26
N ALA A 7 31.81 -63.45 -5.09
CA ALA A 7 31.50 -62.16 -5.74
C ALA A 7 30.87 -61.21 -4.73
N ALA A 8 31.50 -60.06 -4.48
CA ALA A 8 30.96 -58.97 -3.70
C ALA A 8 29.88 -58.21 -4.48
N ASN A 9 28.64 -58.31 -4.03
CA ASN A 9 27.48 -57.61 -4.56
C ASN A 9 27.53 -56.15 -4.07
N ARG A 10 27.90 -55.24 -4.96
CA ARG A 10 27.80 -53.78 -4.68
C ARG A 10 26.39 -53.34 -5.07
N GLY A 11 25.53 -53.12 -4.07
CA GLY A 11 24.22 -52.50 -4.26
C GLY A 11 24.33 -51.05 -4.76
N PRO A 12 23.30 -50.52 -5.40
CA PRO A 12 23.33 -49.16 -6.01
C PRO A 12 23.40 -48.10 -4.90
N LEU A 13 24.39 -47.22 -5.01
CA LEU A 13 24.50 -45.98 -4.26
C LEU A 13 23.34 -45.03 -4.65
N PHE A 14 22.32 -44.94 -3.81
CA PHE A 14 21.31 -43.91 -3.93
C PHE A 14 21.94 -42.55 -3.58
N CYS A 15 22.22 -41.77 -4.61
CA CYS A 15 22.55 -40.35 -4.47
C CYS A 15 21.28 -39.59 -4.07
N VAL A 16 21.08 -39.38 -2.78
CA VAL A 16 20.01 -38.52 -2.26
C VAL A 16 20.44 -37.08 -2.48
N SER A 17 19.99 -36.48 -3.59
CA SER A 17 20.14 -35.04 -3.78
C SER A 17 19.36 -34.30 -2.69
N ARG A 18 20.07 -33.71 -1.73
CA ARG A 18 19.50 -32.74 -0.80
C ARG A 18 19.01 -31.56 -1.66
N ARG A 19 17.70 -31.45 -1.89
CA ARG A 19 17.08 -30.20 -2.30
C ARG A 19 17.32 -29.21 -1.16
N VAL A 20 18.23 -28.28 -1.37
CA VAL A 20 18.37 -27.10 -0.52
C VAL A 20 17.12 -26.26 -0.81
N TYR A 21 16.13 -26.32 0.07
CA TYR A 21 15.05 -25.34 0.07
C TYR A 21 15.68 -24.03 0.55
N VAL A 22 16.00 -23.16 -0.37
CA VAL A 22 16.25 -21.77 -0.04
C VAL A 22 14.89 -21.22 0.38
N GLU A 23 14.68 -21.00 1.66
CA GLU A 23 13.56 -20.21 2.13
C GLU A 23 13.73 -18.82 1.51
N ILE A 24 12.97 -18.54 0.48
CA ILE A 24 12.90 -17.21 -0.11
C ILE A 24 12.11 -16.38 0.89
N TYR A 25 12.83 -15.69 1.78
CA TYR A 25 12.21 -14.71 2.66
C TYR A 25 11.53 -13.66 1.77
N SER A 26 10.26 -13.47 1.96
CA SER A 26 9.48 -12.46 1.25
C SER A 26 8.98 -11.43 2.22
N MET A 27 8.95 -10.17 1.79
CA MET A 27 8.38 -9.06 2.57
C MET A 27 7.03 -8.67 1.96
N LYS A 28 6.00 -8.64 2.79
CA LYS A 28 4.64 -8.28 2.41
C LYS A 28 4.32 -6.87 2.90
N ILE A 29 4.09 -5.95 1.97
CA ILE A 29 3.72 -4.55 2.27
C ILE A 29 2.30 -4.32 1.77
N ALA A 30 1.48 -3.69 2.62
CA ALA A 30 0.10 -3.38 2.29
C ALA A 30 -0.23 -1.90 2.53
N THR A 31 -1.24 -1.40 1.84
CA THR A 31 -1.87 -0.11 2.11
C THR A 31 -3.38 -0.28 2.23
N TRP A 32 -4.00 0.42 3.18
CA TRP A 32 -5.43 0.33 3.43
C TRP A 32 -5.99 1.62 4.05
N ASN A 33 -6.88 2.30 3.35
CA ASN A 33 -7.71 3.33 3.96
C ASN A 33 -8.76 2.65 4.86
N VAL A 34 -8.60 2.79 6.17
CA VAL A 34 -9.46 2.11 7.16
C VAL A 34 -10.73 2.88 7.49
N ASN A 35 -10.87 4.12 7.01
CA ASN A 35 -12.05 4.96 7.25
C ASN A 35 -12.47 4.98 8.73
N SER A 36 -11.58 5.42 9.62
CA SER A 36 -11.56 5.37 11.08
C SER A 36 -10.99 4.07 11.67
N ILE A 37 -9.76 4.19 12.20
CA ILE A 37 -9.05 3.05 12.79
C ILE A 37 -9.78 2.48 14.00
N ASN A 38 -10.34 3.33 14.87
CA ASN A 38 -11.04 2.87 16.06
C ASN A 38 -12.32 2.10 15.74
N VAL A 39 -13.03 2.49 14.67
CA VAL A 39 -14.24 1.78 14.24
C VAL A 39 -13.89 0.44 13.59
N ARG A 40 -12.74 0.36 12.90
CA ARG A 40 -12.29 -0.83 12.16
C ARG A 40 -11.27 -1.66 12.92
N MET A 41 -10.97 -1.33 14.18
CA MET A 41 -9.96 -2.04 14.95
C MET A 41 -10.18 -3.56 15.02
N PRO A 42 -11.41 -4.08 15.25
CA PRO A 42 -11.63 -5.52 15.24
C PRO A 42 -11.31 -6.17 13.89
N GLN A 43 -11.71 -5.53 12.79
CA GLN A 43 -11.46 -6.02 11.43
C GLN A 43 -9.97 -5.92 11.08
N LEU A 44 -9.32 -4.83 11.49
CA LEU A 44 -7.90 -4.61 11.28
C LEU A 44 -7.07 -5.70 11.97
N MET A 45 -7.35 -5.99 13.25
CA MET A 45 -6.64 -7.02 14.00
C MET A 45 -6.86 -8.42 13.42
N ALA A 46 -8.09 -8.75 13.03
CA ALA A 46 -8.39 -10.01 12.38
C ALA A 46 -7.64 -10.15 11.04
N TRP A 47 -7.63 -9.09 10.24
CA TRP A 47 -6.93 -9.08 8.97
C TRP A 47 -5.41 -9.13 9.13
N LEU A 48 -4.84 -8.44 10.12
CA LEU A 48 -3.41 -8.53 10.43
C LEU A 48 -3.00 -9.96 10.79
N ALA A 49 -3.85 -10.69 11.52
CA ALA A 49 -3.59 -12.08 11.89
C ALA A 49 -3.73 -13.06 10.70
N GLU A 50 -4.60 -12.79 9.73
CA GLU A 50 -4.83 -13.65 8.57
C GLU A 50 -3.87 -13.34 7.43
N ALA A 51 -3.75 -12.07 7.06
CA ALA A 51 -2.91 -11.62 5.94
C ALA A 51 -1.44 -11.56 6.29
N GLU A 52 -1.10 -11.39 7.58
CA GLU A 52 0.26 -11.33 8.13
C GLU A 52 1.18 -10.37 7.34
N PRO A 53 0.78 -9.11 7.06
CA PRO A 53 1.67 -8.18 6.42
C PRO A 53 2.88 -7.89 7.32
N ASP A 54 4.03 -7.66 6.72
CA ASP A 54 5.21 -7.20 7.43
C ASP A 54 5.14 -5.70 7.71
N ILE A 55 4.53 -4.96 6.77
CA ILE A 55 4.29 -3.52 6.86
C ILE A 55 2.89 -3.22 6.35
N LEU A 56 2.12 -2.46 7.13
CA LEU A 56 0.83 -1.92 6.73
C LEU A 56 0.82 -0.40 6.85
N CYS A 57 0.50 0.26 5.76
CA CYS A 57 0.28 1.70 5.69
C CYS A 57 -1.22 1.99 5.74
N VAL A 58 -1.69 2.72 6.74
CA VAL A 58 -3.13 3.05 6.87
C VAL A 58 -3.39 4.54 6.66
N GLN A 59 -4.57 4.84 6.11
CA GLN A 59 -5.08 6.19 5.88
C GLN A 59 -6.43 6.34 6.55
N GLU A 60 -6.84 7.58 6.78
CA GLU A 60 -8.07 7.97 7.46
C GLU A 60 -8.20 7.33 8.86
N THR A 61 -7.17 7.46 9.68
CA THR A 61 -7.24 6.99 11.08
C THR A 61 -8.31 7.73 11.88
N LYS A 62 -8.62 9.00 11.51
CA LYS A 62 -9.69 9.84 12.05
C LYS A 62 -9.67 9.98 13.58
N THR A 63 -8.49 9.95 14.16
CA THR A 63 -8.26 10.10 15.61
C THR A 63 -7.06 10.99 15.87
N VAL A 64 -7.08 11.71 16.96
CA VAL A 64 -5.89 12.40 17.50
C VAL A 64 -4.88 11.38 17.98
N ASP A 65 -3.62 11.79 18.15
CA ASP A 65 -2.55 10.89 18.55
C ASP A 65 -2.83 10.20 19.90
N ASP A 66 -3.41 10.90 20.89
CA ASP A 66 -3.80 10.32 22.19
C ASP A 66 -4.91 9.26 22.11
N GLY A 67 -5.71 9.29 21.04
CA GLY A 67 -6.80 8.32 20.80
C GLY A 67 -6.43 7.18 19.84
N PHE A 68 -5.16 7.14 19.40
CA PHE A 68 -4.70 6.10 18.49
C PHE A 68 -4.51 4.77 19.24
N PRO A 69 -4.98 3.62 18.71
CA PRO A 69 -4.93 2.32 19.39
C PRO A 69 -3.52 1.70 19.36
N LEU A 70 -2.53 2.44 19.91
CA LEU A 70 -1.12 2.07 19.87
C LEU A 70 -0.85 0.78 20.65
N LEU A 71 -1.44 0.63 21.84
CA LEU A 71 -1.16 -0.48 22.74
C LEU A 71 -1.63 -1.83 22.15
N GLU A 72 -2.77 -1.82 21.47
CA GLU A 72 -3.31 -3.02 20.81
C GLU A 72 -2.38 -3.50 19.70
N LEU A 73 -1.86 -2.58 18.87
CA LEU A 73 -0.93 -2.91 17.79
C LEU A 73 0.43 -3.35 18.32
N GLN A 74 0.95 -2.69 19.35
CA GLN A 74 2.20 -3.10 20.00
C GLN A 74 2.08 -4.48 20.66
N SER A 75 0.95 -4.78 21.30
CA SER A 75 0.66 -6.10 21.89
C SER A 75 0.60 -7.21 20.84
N ALA A 76 0.28 -6.86 19.59
CA ALA A 76 0.32 -7.77 18.45
C ALA A 76 1.70 -7.88 17.79
N GLY A 77 2.74 -7.23 18.36
CA GLY A 77 4.12 -7.32 17.89
C GLY A 77 4.52 -6.31 16.82
N TYR A 78 3.75 -5.23 16.64
CA TYR A 78 4.07 -4.20 15.66
C TYR A 78 4.68 -2.95 16.31
N GLU A 79 5.67 -2.36 15.66
CA GLU A 79 6.04 -0.97 15.84
C GLU A 79 5.12 -0.07 15.01
N VAL A 80 4.88 1.15 15.49
CA VAL A 80 3.93 2.07 14.84
C VAL A 80 4.47 3.48 14.82
N ALA A 81 4.49 4.10 13.64
CA ALA A 81 4.65 5.52 13.45
C ALA A 81 3.35 6.10 12.91
N PHE A 82 2.83 7.17 13.52
CA PHE A 82 1.54 7.75 13.14
C PHE A 82 1.50 9.25 13.36
N THR A 83 0.54 9.88 12.73
CA THR A 83 0.13 11.26 12.97
C THR A 83 -1.35 11.40 12.63
N GLY A 84 -2.11 12.02 13.51
CA GLY A 84 -3.56 12.12 13.37
C GLY A 84 -4.14 13.45 13.78
N GLU A 85 -5.39 13.64 13.46
CA GLU A 85 -6.19 14.79 13.86
C GLU A 85 -7.64 14.39 14.16
N LYS A 86 -8.36 15.25 14.84
CA LYS A 86 -9.72 14.93 15.26
C LYS A 86 -10.67 14.78 14.08
N SER A 87 -11.35 13.64 14.01
CA SER A 87 -12.46 13.34 13.07
C SER A 87 -12.11 13.23 11.59
N TYR A 88 -10.94 13.67 11.16
CA TYR A 88 -10.52 13.68 9.75
C TYR A 88 -9.10 13.13 9.59
N ASN A 89 -8.74 12.81 8.34
CA ASN A 89 -7.37 12.49 7.95
C ASN A 89 -6.68 11.45 8.88
N GLY A 90 -5.37 11.58 9.05
CA GLY A 90 -4.55 10.70 9.85
C GLY A 90 -3.99 9.54 9.05
N VAL A 91 -2.69 9.30 9.22
CA VAL A 91 -1.93 8.27 8.52
C VAL A 91 -1.00 7.55 9.50
N ALA A 92 -0.77 6.25 9.27
CA ALA A 92 0.19 5.49 10.07
C ALA A 92 0.94 4.45 9.23
N ILE A 93 2.15 4.10 9.70
CA ILE A 93 2.94 2.96 9.25
C ILE A 93 3.03 1.99 10.43
N ILE A 94 2.56 0.77 10.24
CA ILE A 94 2.52 -0.33 11.20
C ILE A 94 3.47 -1.41 10.68
N SER A 95 4.50 -1.78 11.45
CA SER A 95 5.60 -2.62 10.97
C SER A 95 5.99 -3.70 11.97
N LYS A 96 6.31 -4.91 11.50
CA LYS A 96 6.97 -5.95 12.31
C LYS A 96 8.45 -5.67 12.52
N TYR A 97 9.02 -4.74 11.75
CA TYR A 97 10.43 -4.35 11.81
C TYR A 97 10.61 -2.96 12.42
N PRO A 98 11.82 -2.64 12.92
CA PRO A 98 12.12 -1.30 13.42
C PRO A 98 11.84 -0.20 12.40
N ILE A 99 11.23 0.88 12.89
CA ILE A 99 10.91 2.08 12.11
C ILE A 99 11.91 3.19 12.44
N SER A 100 12.54 3.75 11.44
CA SER A 100 13.50 4.87 11.59
C SER A 100 13.16 6.05 10.67
N ASP A 101 13.83 7.18 10.86
CA ASP A 101 13.75 8.39 10.03
C ASP A 101 12.31 8.85 9.76
N VAL A 102 11.50 8.88 10.80
CA VAL A 102 10.08 9.24 10.69
C VAL A 102 9.91 10.72 10.38
N GLN A 103 9.30 11.00 9.22
CA GLN A 103 8.87 12.33 8.79
C GLN A 103 7.35 12.40 8.78
N ARG A 104 6.78 13.33 9.55
CA ARG A 104 5.33 13.60 9.59
C ARG A 104 5.03 14.85 8.80
N ASN A 105 4.10 14.78 7.86
CA ASN A 105 3.76 15.84 6.90
C ASN A 105 4.95 16.29 6.02
N PHE A 106 4.75 17.28 5.17
CA PHE A 106 5.85 17.90 4.42
C PHE A 106 6.74 18.73 5.34
N PRO A 107 8.05 18.86 5.03
CA PRO A 107 8.98 19.61 5.87
C PRO A 107 8.60 21.08 6.07
N ASP A 108 7.89 21.68 5.11
CA ASP A 108 7.42 23.07 5.10
C ASP A 108 5.95 23.23 5.58
N ASP A 109 5.35 22.19 6.18
CA ASP A 109 4.00 22.27 6.73
C ASP A 109 4.01 22.94 8.12
N GLU A 110 2.99 23.78 8.35
CA GLU A 110 2.71 24.30 9.67
C GLU A 110 2.20 23.19 10.61
N ALA A 111 2.29 23.43 11.93
CA ALA A 111 1.95 22.42 12.93
C ALA A 111 0.50 21.92 12.86
N ASP A 112 -0.42 22.77 12.41
CA ASP A 112 -1.86 22.49 12.26
C ASP A 112 -2.23 22.00 10.85
N ALA A 113 -1.25 21.82 9.95
CA ALA A 113 -1.51 21.28 8.61
C ALA A 113 -2.20 19.91 8.68
N PRO A 114 -3.12 19.61 7.74
CA PRO A 114 -3.84 18.33 7.70
C PRO A 114 -2.89 17.13 7.69
N LYS A 115 -3.14 16.13 8.54
CA LYS A 115 -2.27 14.95 8.75
C LYS A 115 -2.50 13.91 7.64
N ARG A 116 -1.82 14.12 6.49
CA ARG A 116 -2.05 13.37 5.23
C ARG A 116 -0.84 12.63 4.71
N MET A 117 0.34 12.82 5.30
CA MET A 117 1.57 12.15 4.88
C MET A 117 2.38 11.70 6.10
N ILE A 118 2.90 10.51 6.03
CA ILE A 118 3.94 10.02 6.93
C ILE A 118 4.95 9.22 6.11
N ALA A 119 6.22 9.47 6.33
CA ALA A 119 7.28 8.72 5.71
C ALA A 119 8.22 8.14 6.77
N ALA A 120 8.73 6.96 6.53
CA ALA A 120 9.70 6.30 7.42
C ALA A 120 10.60 5.35 6.63
N THR A 121 11.70 4.94 7.23
CA THR A 121 12.59 3.91 6.70
C THR A 121 12.37 2.61 7.46
N VAL A 122 12.08 1.53 6.74
CA VAL A 122 11.92 0.17 7.28
C VAL A 122 12.73 -0.80 6.41
N ASN A 123 13.64 -1.55 7.01
CA ASN A 123 14.52 -2.49 6.29
C ASN A 123 15.19 -1.89 5.04
N GLY A 124 15.66 -0.64 5.13
CA GLY A 124 16.32 0.06 4.03
C GLY A 124 15.39 0.60 2.94
N ILE A 125 14.07 0.39 3.04
CA ILE A 125 13.08 0.93 2.13
C ILE A 125 12.54 2.25 2.69
N ARG A 126 12.61 3.33 1.92
CA ARG A 126 11.91 4.58 2.22
C ARG A 126 10.45 4.45 1.86
N ILE A 127 9.57 4.36 2.84
CA ILE A 127 8.13 4.22 2.68
C ILE A 127 7.48 5.60 2.88
N VAL A 128 6.68 6.03 1.91
CA VAL A 128 5.90 7.26 1.97
C VAL A 128 4.42 6.89 1.85
N ASN A 129 3.71 6.98 2.97
CA ASN A 129 2.29 6.72 3.06
C ASN A 129 1.49 8.01 2.96
N THR A 130 0.54 8.09 2.03
CA THR A 130 -0.21 9.31 1.73
C THR A 130 -1.72 9.09 1.73
N TYR A 131 -2.43 10.12 2.20
CA TYR A 131 -3.85 10.31 2.00
C TYR A 131 -4.04 11.59 1.16
N VAL A 132 -4.01 11.45 -0.16
CA VAL A 132 -4.17 12.58 -1.09
C VAL A 132 -5.55 13.22 -0.86
N PRO A 133 -5.65 14.55 -0.83
CA PRO A 133 -6.94 15.22 -0.63
C PRO A 133 -8.00 14.74 -1.62
N ASN A 134 -9.23 14.53 -1.15
CA ASN A 134 -10.34 14.10 -2.01
C ASN A 134 -10.67 15.12 -3.11
N GLY A 135 -10.65 16.43 -2.80
CA GLY A 135 -10.97 17.50 -3.73
C GLY A 135 -12.44 17.95 -3.71
N SER A 136 -13.33 17.19 -3.08
CA SER A 136 -14.77 17.45 -2.86
C SER A 136 -15.58 17.73 -4.11
N ALA A 137 -15.28 18.79 -4.88
CA ALA A 137 -15.99 19.16 -6.09
C ALA A 137 -15.04 19.88 -7.06
N LEU A 138 -15.25 19.67 -8.35
CA LEU A 138 -14.47 20.33 -9.41
C LEU A 138 -14.61 21.85 -9.31
N GLY A 139 -13.48 22.56 -9.48
CA GLY A 139 -13.44 24.03 -9.41
C GLY A 139 -13.62 24.61 -8.02
N SER A 140 -13.62 23.78 -6.95
CA SER A 140 -13.62 24.26 -5.58
C SER A 140 -12.20 24.54 -5.07
N ASP A 141 -12.07 25.33 -4.00
CA ASP A 141 -10.80 25.56 -3.30
C ASP A 141 -10.17 24.24 -2.84
N LYS A 142 -10.99 23.25 -2.49
CA LYS A 142 -10.52 21.90 -2.10
C LYS A 142 -9.94 21.11 -3.27
N PHE A 143 -10.44 21.35 -4.48
CA PHE A 143 -9.88 20.75 -5.68
C PHE A 143 -8.52 21.37 -6.03
N GLU A 144 -8.42 22.70 -5.95
CA GLU A 144 -7.14 23.41 -6.14
C GLU A 144 -6.13 23.01 -5.05
N PHE A 145 -6.57 22.89 -3.79
CA PHE A 145 -5.74 22.37 -2.71
C PHE A 145 -5.20 20.96 -3.02
N LYS A 146 -6.04 20.06 -3.56
CA LYS A 146 -5.62 18.73 -3.98
C LYS A 146 -4.49 18.79 -5.02
N LEU A 147 -4.66 19.56 -6.07
CA LEU A 147 -3.66 19.67 -7.14
C LEU A 147 -2.34 20.26 -6.62
N ASN A 148 -2.40 21.30 -5.80
CA ASN A 148 -1.24 21.91 -5.17
C ASN A 148 -0.54 20.94 -4.21
N TRP A 149 -1.31 20.16 -3.44
CA TRP A 149 -0.78 19.15 -2.53
C TRP A 149 0.01 18.07 -3.28
N VAL A 150 -0.50 17.60 -4.40
CA VAL A 150 0.19 16.62 -5.27
C VAL A 150 1.48 17.19 -5.87
N GLN A 151 1.51 18.49 -6.22
CA GLN A 151 2.77 19.14 -6.68
C GLN A 151 3.80 19.19 -5.55
N ARG A 152 3.37 19.47 -4.31
CA ARG A 152 4.26 19.42 -3.13
C ARG A 152 4.78 18.01 -2.86
N LEU A 153 3.96 16.98 -3.08
CA LEU A 153 4.38 15.59 -2.97
C LEU A 153 5.51 15.27 -3.97
N ARG A 154 5.41 15.74 -5.21
CA ARG A 154 6.49 15.57 -6.18
C ARG A 154 7.77 16.27 -5.72
N ARG A 155 7.70 17.52 -5.29
CA ARG A 155 8.85 18.27 -4.77
C ARG A 155 9.48 17.57 -3.59
N TYR A 156 8.68 17.01 -2.68
CA TYR A 156 9.19 16.22 -1.56
C TYR A 156 10.12 15.08 -2.03
N PHE A 157 9.71 14.34 -3.05
CA PHE A 157 10.57 13.28 -3.59
C PHE A 157 11.84 13.83 -4.23
N ASP A 158 11.75 14.91 -5.01
CA ASP A 158 12.91 15.53 -5.66
C ASP A 158 13.95 16.05 -4.64
N GLU A 159 13.50 16.49 -3.47
CA GLU A 159 14.37 17.09 -2.44
C GLU A 159 14.89 16.06 -1.41
N THR A 160 14.17 14.95 -1.18
CA THR A 160 14.44 14.07 -0.03
C THR A 160 14.74 12.62 -0.40
N CYS A 161 14.49 12.20 -1.62
CA CYS A 161 14.63 10.82 -2.07
C CYS A 161 15.55 10.71 -3.29
N ASP A 162 16.13 9.52 -3.48
CA ASP A 162 16.88 9.16 -4.67
C ASP A 162 16.13 8.07 -5.45
N ALA A 163 15.80 8.34 -6.72
CA ALA A 163 15.08 7.41 -7.59
C ALA A 163 15.84 6.11 -7.88
N THR A 164 17.16 6.05 -7.58
CA THR A 164 17.97 4.84 -7.68
C THR A 164 17.91 3.97 -6.43
N SER A 165 17.42 4.52 -5.31
CA SER A 165 17.23 3.81 -4.04
C SER A 165 15.87 3.11 -3.98
N ASP A 166 15.66 2.27 -2.97
CA ASP A 166 14.39 1.61 -2.71
C ASP A 166 13.40 2.58 -2.06
N VAL A 167 12.51 3.15 -2.87
CA VAL A 167 11.45 4.04 -2.43
C VAL A 167 10.09 3.45 -2.79
N LEU A 168 9.17 3.47 -1.82
CA LEU A 168 7.79 3.03 -1.97
C LEU A 168 6.85 4.19 -1.61
N LEU A 169 6.03 4.60 -2.56
CA LEU A 169 4.90 5.51 -2.36
C LEU A 169 3.62 4.70 -2.36
N CYS A 170 2.83 4.79 -1.31
CA CYS A 170 1.54 4.11 -1.25
C CYS A 170 0.47 4.97 -0.56
N GLY A 171 -0.76 4.49 -0.63
CA GLY A 171 -1.89 5.09 0.05
C GLY A 171 -3.10 5.27 -0.82
N ASP A 172 -4.07 6.00 -0.27
CA ASP A 172 -5.24 6.46 -1.00
C ASP A 172 -4.89 7.74 -1.78
N PHE A 173 -4.73 7.58 -3.09
CA PHE A 173 -4.39 8.70 -3.97
C PHE A 173 -5.63 9.51 -4.37
N ASN A 174 -6.83 9.00 -4.11
CA ASN A 174 -8.07 9.61 -4.54
C ASN A 174 -8.10 9.90 -6.06
N VAL A 175 -7.36 9.12 -6.87
CA VAL A 175 -7.28 9.25 -8.34
C VAL A 175 -7.16 7.87 -8.97
N GLY A 176 -8.06 7.56 -9.90
CA GLY A 176 -7.87 6.49 -10.87
C GLY A 176 -6.96 6.97 -11.98
N MET A 177 -5.89 6.24 -12.28
CA MET A 177 -4.86 6.66 -13.22
C MET A 177 -5.21 6.32 -14.67
N GLU A 178 -5.77 5.13 -14.89
CA GLU A 178 -6.04 4.56 -16.20
C GLU A 178 -7.54 4.24 -16.36
N ALA A 179 -7.97 3.97 -17.58
CA ALA A 179 -9.36 3.61 -17.87
C ALA A 179 -9.84 2.38 -17.08
N GLU A 180 -8.94 1.44 -16.88
CA GLU A 180 -9.19 0.22 -16.11
C GLU A 180 -9.29 0.44 -14.59
N ASP A 181 -8.98 1.64 -14.11
CA ASP A 181 -9.10 2.00 -12.69
C ASP A 181 -10.51 2.47 -12.31
N VAL A 182 -11.40 2.59 -13.28
CA VAL A 182 -12.79 3.02 -13.05
C VAL A 182 -13.75 2.04 -13.70
N TRP A 183 -14.87 1.73 -13.03
CA TRP A 183 -15.84 0.73 -13.49
C TRP A 183 -16.51 1.10 -14.84
N ASN A 184 -16.58 2.39 -15.17
CA ASN A 184 -17.07 2.88 -16.45
C ASN A 184 -16.30 4.14 -16.86
N PRO A 185 -15.22 4.02 -17.63
CA PRO A 185 -14.35 5.14 -17.98
C PRO A 185 -15.06 6.23 -18.78
N VAL A 186 -16.03 5.87 -19.64
CA VAL A 186 -16.80 6.83 -20.41
C VAL A 186 -17.68 7.69 -19.49
N ALA A 187 -18.34 7.07 -18.52
CA ALA A 187 -19.20 7.77 -17.56
C ALA A 187 -18.40 8.57 -16.52
N TYR A 188 -17.14 8.19 -16.27
CA TYR A 188 -16.26 8.83 -15.27
C TYR A 188 -15.35 9.92 -15.87
N GLU A 189 -15.16 9.98 -17.18
CA GLU A 189 -14.29 10.99 -17.79
C GLU A 189 -14.70 12.40 -17.36
N GLY A 190 -13.75 13.13 -16.79
CA GLY A 190 -13.95 14.47 -16.26
C GLY A 190 -14.67 14.56 -14.91
N LYS A 191 -15.04 13.44 -14.27
CA LYS A 191 -15.54 13.46 -12.88
C LYS A 191 -14.39 13.43 -11.88
N LEU A 192 -14.69 13.83 -10.63
CA LEU A 192 -13.78 13.76 -9.51
C LEU A 192 -13.20 12.34 -9.40
N HIS A 193 -11.92 12.23 -9.04
CA HIS A 193 -11.07 11.04 -9.05
C HIS A 193 -10.66 10.55 -10.45
N PHE A 194 -11.16 11.15 -11.54
CA PHE A 194 -10.79 10.75 -12.90
C PHE A 194 -10.73 11.93 -13.88
N THR A 195 -10.41 13.12 -13.42
CA THR A 195 -10.17 14.28 -14.29
C THR A 195 -8.80 14.24 -14.96
N LYS A 196 -8.66 14.88 -16.11
CA LYS A 196 -7.36 15.05 -16.76
C LYS A 196 -6.35 15.77 -15.85
N ALA A 197 -6.81 16.76 -15.07
CA ALA A 197 -5.96 17.54 -14.16
C ALA A 197 -5.40 16.66 -13.03
N GLU A 198 -6.24 15.84 -12.39
CA GLU A 198 -5.82 14.90 -11.34
C GLU A 198 -4.82 13.88 -11.89
N ARG A 199 -5.14 13.25 -13.02
CA ARG A 199 -4.24 12.28 -13.66
C ARG A 199 -2.90 12.91 -14.05
N ALA A 200 -2.92 14.11 -14.63
CA ALA A 200 -1.70 14.83 -14.99
C ALA A 200 -0.83 15.17 -13.77
N ALA A 201 -1.44 15.61 -12.65
CA ALA A 201 -0.73 15.89 -11.42
C ALA A 201 -0.08 14.61 -10.85
N MET A 202 -0.80 13.48 -10.82
CA MET A 202 -0.23 12.20 -10.35
C MET A 202 0.80 11.62 -11.35
N HIS A 203 0.63 11.80 -12.65
CA HIS A 203 1.66 11.44 -13.63
C HIS A 203 2.95 12.24 -13.41
N TYR A 204 2.86 13.51 -13.02
CA TYR A 204 4.04 14.30 -12.65
C TYR A 204 4.76 13.70 -11.41
N VAL A 205 4.03 13.21 -10.40
CA VAL A 205 4.64 12.46 -9.29
C VAL A 205 5.30 11.19 -9.80
N LYS A 206 4.62 10.44 -10.68
CA LYS A 206 5.13 9.19 -11.26
C LYS A 206 6.44 9.37 -12.04
N GLN A 207 6.67 10.54 -12.65
CA GLN A 207 7.90 10.90 -13.35
C GLN A 207 9.14 11.02 -12.44
N PHE A 208 9.00 10.92 -11.12
CA PHE A 208 10.15 10.70 -10.22
C PHE A 208 10.89 9.38 -10.53
N GLY A 209 10.22 8.43 -11.17
CA GLY A 209 10.74 7.11 -11.51
C GLY A 209 9.84 5.98 -11.01
N PHE A 210 8.65 6.30 -10.52
CA PHE A 210 7.74 5.31 -9.96
C PHE A 210 7.06 4.43 -11.00
N ILE A 211 6.91 3.15 -10.63
CA ILE A 211 6.18 2.12 -11.38
C ILE A 211 4.99 1.69 -10.52
N ASP A 212 3.79 1.68 -11.08
CA ASP A 212 2.58 1.17 -10.45
C ASP A 212 2.64 -0.36 -10.40
N LEU A 213 2.81 -0.91 -9.19
CA LEU A 213 3.01 -2.36 -9.02
C LEU A 213 1.79 -3.19 -9.43
N PHE A 214 0.58 -2.66 -9.22
CA PHE A 214 -0.60 -3.40 -9.64
C PHE A 214 -0.63 -3.54 -11.16
N ARG A 215 -0.36 -2.46 -11.90
CA ARG A 215 -0.29 -2.48 -13.37
C ARG A 215 0.87 -3.30 -13.89
N GLU A 216 2.02 -3.21 -13.26
CA GLU A 216 3.21 -4.00 -13.61
C GLU A 216 2.95 -5.52 -13.51
N LYS A 217 2.20 -5.96 -12.50
CA LYS A 217 1.97 -7.40 -12.25
C LYS A 217 0.71 -7.95 -12.91
N ASN A 218 -0.30 -7.10 -13.18
CA ASN A 218 -1.60 -7.56 -13.65
C ASN A 218 -2.00 -6.98 -15.03
N GLY A 219 -1.16 -6.09 -15.61
CA GLY A 219 -1.47 -5.45 -16.90
C GLY A 219 -2.77 -4.65 -16.83
N ASN A 220 -3.63 -4.82 -17.82
CA ASN A 220 -4.87 -4.06 -17.97
C ASN A 220 -6.06 -4.70 -17.25
N VAL A 221 -5.83 -5.50 -16.20
CA VAL A 221 -6.93 -6.07 -15.40
C VAL A 221 -7.71 -4.94 -14.74
N GLN A 222 -9.03 -4.91 -14.96
CA GLN A 222 -9.92 -4.01 -14.27
C GLN A 222 -10.24 -4.59 -12.89
N ASP A 223 -9.74 -3.95 -11.84
CA ASP A 223 -10.04 -4.27 -10.44
C ASP A 223 -10.04 -2.99 -9.60
N PHE A 224 -10.74 -3.01 -8.46
CA PHE A 224 -11.02 -1.80 -7.69
C PHE A 224 -10.63 -1.98 -6.23
N SER A 225 -10.25 -0.86 -5.60
CA SER A 225 -9.92 -0.80 -4.18
C SER A 225 -10.95 -0.03 -3.36
N TRP A 226 -11.87 0.71 -3.99
CA TRP A 226 -12.89 1.53 -3.33
C TRP A 226 -14.26 1.39 -3.99
N TRP A 227 -15.32 1.42 -3.18
CA TRP A 227 -16.74 1.44 -3.61
C TRP A 227 -17.54 2.34 -2.68
N ASP A 228 -18.27 3.33 -3.24
CA ASP A 228 -19.18 4.17 -2.45
C ASP A 228 -20.15 3.30 -1.64
N TYR A 229 -20.39 3.65 -0.38
CA TYR A 229 -21.41 2.98 0.44
C TYR A 229 -22.81 3.11 -0.12
N ARG A 230 -23.07 4.15 -0.91
CA ARG A 230 -24.36 4.48 -1.49
C ARG A 230 -24.65 3.70 -2.78
N ALA A 231 -25.93 3.67 -3.12
CA ALA A 231 -26.45 3.14 -4.41
C ALA A 231 -26.13 1.66 -4.69
N GLY A 232 -25.67 0.89 -3.69
CA GLY A 232 -25.28 -0.50 -3.86
C GLY A 232 -24.05 -0.66 -4.76
N ALA A 233 -23.10 0.28 -4.71
CA ALA A 233 -21.93 0.28 -5.59
C ALA A 233 -21.09 -0.99 -5.43
N TRP A 234 -20.91 -1.49 -4.19
CA TRP A 234 -20.20 -2.75 -3.92
C TRP A 234 -20.87 -3.94 -4.62
N GLN A 235 -22.19 -4.12 -4.44
CA GLN A 235 -22.95 -5.23 -5.02
C GLN A 235 -22.96 -5.21 -6.55
N LYS A 236 -22.88 -4.01 -7.14
CA LYS A 236 -22.82 -3.79 -8.60
C LYS A 236 -21.41 -3.80 -9.15
N ASN A 237 -20.40 -3.94 -8.30
CA ASN A 237 -18.99 -3.78 -8.61
C ASN A 237 -18.66 -2.45 -9.32
N GLN A 238 -19.34 -1.37 -8.92
CA GLN A 238 -19.12 -0.01 -9.45
C GLN A 238 -18.05 0.68 -8.61
N GLY A 239 -16.82 0.21 -8.73
CA GLY A 239 -15.68 0.66 -7.94
C GLY A 239 -14.68 1.51 -8.70
N LEU A 240 -13.70 2.02 -7.95
CA LEU A 240 -12.52 2.70 -8.44
C LEU A 240 -11.27 2.07 -7.82
N ARG A 241 -10.17 2.01 -8.56
CA ARG A 241 -8.84 1.75 -7.99
C ARG A 241 -8.18 3.10 -7.73
N ILE A 242 -8.21 3.53 -6.48
CA ILE A 242 -7.67 4.80 -6.02
C ILE A 242 -6.63 4.62 -4.91
N ASP A 243 -6.47 3.40 -4.40
CA ASP A 243 -5.39 3.00 -3.51
C ASP A 243 -4.29 2.34 -4.33
N HIS A 244 -3.05 2.81 -4.17
CA HIS A 244 -1.94 2.42 -5.02
C HIS A 244 -0.70 2.06 -4.20
N ILE A 245 0.17 1.21 -4.77
CA ILE A 245 1.55 0.99 -4.34
C ILE A 245 2.43 1.22 -5.56
N TRP A 246 3.24 2.26 -5.50
CA TRP A 246 4.22 2.62 -6.53
C TRP A 246 5.63 2.51 -5.98
N THR A 247 6.55 1.99 -6.77
CA THR A 247 7.93 1.80 -6.32
C THR A 247 8.94 2.24 -7.38
N THR A 248 10.14 2.58 -6.94
CA THR A 248 11.29 2.79 -7.81
C THR A 248 11.70 1.48 -8.50
N PRO A 249 12.44 1.52 -9.62
CA PRO A 249 12.79 0.33 -10.39
C PRO A 249 13.53 -0.75 -9.61
N SER A 250 14.44 -0.37 -8.70
CA SER A 250 15.19 -1.31 -7.85
C SER A 250 14.27 -2.16 -6.98
N LEU A 251 13.27 -1.54 -6.36
CA LEU A 251 12.29 -2.24 -5.53
C LEU A 251 11.25 -2.99 -6.39
N THR A 252 10.83 -2.42 -7.53
CA THR A 252 9.92 -3.06 -8.50
C THR A 252 10.48 -4.41 -8.98
N ALA A 253 11.78 -4.48 -9.25
CA ALA A 253 12.43 -5.72 -9.73
C ALA A 253 12.31 -6.88 -8.72
N ARG A 254 12.16 -6.58 -7.44
CA ARG A 254 11.95 -7.58 -6.37
C ARG A 254 10.48 -7.91 -6.12
N CYS A 255 9.54 -7.15 -6.68
CA CYS A 255 8.12 -7.41 -6.51
C CYS A 255 7.73 -8.68 -7.27
N THR A 256 7.19 -9.66 -6.56
CA THR A 256 6.73 -10.93 -7.13
C THR A 256 5.23 -10.96 -7.39
N ARG A 257 4.44 -10.23 -6.59
CA ARG A 257 2.98 -10.20 -6.67
C ARG A 257 2.42 -8.89 -6.15
N CYS A 258 1.32 -8.40 -6.76
CA CYS A 258 0.52 -7.29 -6.25
C CYS A 258 -0.96 -7.56 -6.53
N TRP A 259 -1.85 -7.38 -5.52
CA TRP A 259 -3.30 -7.61 -5.67
C TRP A 259 -4.10 -6.76 -4.70
N ILE A 260 -5.42 -6.73 -4.90
CA ILE A 260 -6.40 -6.09 -4.01
C ILE A 260 -7.12 -7.18 -3.23
N ASP A 261 -7.11 -7.09 -1.90
CA ASP A 261 -7.76 -8.06 -1.02
C ASP A 261 -9.18 -7.61 -0.67
N LYS A 262 -10.14 -8.10 -1.43
CA LYS A 262 -11.56 -7.77 -1.25
C LYS A 262 -12.24 -8.53 -0.10
N SER A 263 -11.55 -9.44 0.59
CA SER A 263 -12.11 -10.21 1.72
C SER A 263 -12.63 -9.28 2.83
N THR A 264 -11.95 -8.17 3.06
CA THR A 264 -12.32 -7.17 4.07
C THR A 264 -13.68 -6.50 3.80
N ARG A 265 -14.16 -6.49 2.55
CA ARG A 265 -15.44 -5.90 2.16
C ARG A 265 -16.65 -6.75 2.56
N PHE A 266 -16.45 -8.02 2.93
CA PHE A 266 -17.49 -8.93 3.41
C PHE A 266 -17.65 -8.91 4.94
N LEU A 267 -16.80 -8.18 5.66
CA LEU A 267 -16.86 -8.08 7.11
C LEU A 267 -18.02 -7.19 7.57
N THR A 268 -18.37 -7.26 8.86
CA THR A 268 -19.36 -6.36 9.46
C THR A 268 -18.79 -4.94 9.55
N LEU A 269 -19.56 -3.93 9.15
CA LEU A 269 -19.13 -2.51 9.11
C LEU A 269 -17.78 -2.32 8.38
N PRO A 270 -17.62 -2.80 7.14
CA PRO A 270 -16.35 -2.74 6.46
C PRO A 270 -15.95 -1.30 6.13
N SER A 271 -14.65 -1.03 5.94
CA SER A 271 -14.23 0.16 5.21
C SER A 271 -14.80 0.14 3.80
N ASP A 272 -15.02 1.29 3.19
CA ASP A 272 -15.36 1.41 1.76
C ASP A 272 -14.17 1.11 0.84
N HIS A 273 -12.96 0.99 1.41
CA HIS A 273 -11.75 0.55 0.73
C HIS A 273 -11.39 -0.91 1.07
N ALA A 274 -10.66 -1.54 0.17
CA ALA A 274 -10.00 -2.84 0.34
C ALA A 274 -8.47 -2.67 0.34
N PRO A 275 -7.72 -3.46 1.13
CA PRO A 275 -6.26 -3.42 1.13
C PRO A 275 -5.66 -3.71 -0.25
N VAL A 276 -4.61 -2.99 -0.61
CA VAL A 276 -3.72 -3.34 -1.73
C VAL A 276 -2.44 -3.92 -1.13
N ILE A 277 -2.00 -5.05 -1.64
CA ILE A 277 -0.90 -5.83 -1.07
C ILE A 277 0.15 -6.09 -2.15
N ALA A 278 1.42 -5.90 -1.82
CA ALA A 278 2.56 -6.27 -2.65
C ALA A 278 3.52 -7.18 -1.89
N VAL A 279 4.11 -8.16 -2.59
CA VAL A 279 5.10 -9.10 -2.03
C VAL A 279 6.42 -8.93 -2.76
N PHE A 280 7.48 -8.78 -1.98
CA PHE A 280 8.84 -8.57 -2.48
C PHE A 280 9.74 -9.74 -2.06
N ALA A 281 10.54 -10.27 -2.99
CA ALA A 281 11.65 -11.16 -2.66
C ALA A 281 12.72 -10.35 -1.90
N GLN A 282 13.31 -10.96 -0.87
CA GLN A 282 14.46 -10.43 -0.13
C GLN A 282 15.78 -11.02 -0.64
#